data_fb9cd1ce6e98e38b0039a1d88db55508
#
_entry.id   fb9cd1ce6e98e38b0039a1d88db55508
#
_cell.length_a   1.000
_cell.length_b   1.000
_cell.length_c   1.000
_cell.angle_alpha   90.00
_cell.angle_beta   90.00
_cell.angle_gamma   90.00
#
_symmetry.space_group_name_H-M   'P 1'
#
loop_
_entity.id
_entity.type
_entity.pdbx_description
1 polymer ?
#
loop_
_entity_poly.entity_id
_entity_poly.type
_entity_poly.pdbx_seq_one_letter_code
_entity_poly.pdbx_strand_id
1 'polypeptide(L)'
;MTQTSVDARPAPIDPRGPRFAASVTALLLLVGTFFALTGAATRTGTTLGERLADPGFWVLLIVDLLFVWGFTSPRTAPWGVLFRSLIRPRLAPPADLEDPRPPRFAQIVGFTVVTVGLVLHVAGVPWALPVAGAAAFVAAFLNAAFAFCLGCQLYLGLARVGVIRPRGGLAAT
;
A
#
# COMPACT_ATOMS: atom_id res chain seq x y z
N MET A 1 -35.72 25.92 3.08
CA MET A 1 -34.33 26.15 2.53
C MET A 1 -33.57 24.87 2.73
N THR A 2 -33.62 23.99 1.75
CA THR A 2 -32.94 22.67 1.73
C THR A 2 -31.49 22.92 1.31
N GLN A 3 -30.55 22.83 2.25
CA GLN A 3 -29.12 22.78 1.92
C GLN A 3 -28.86 21.46 1.19
N THR A 4 -28.71 21.58 -0.12
CA THR A 4 -28.13 20.54 -0.97
C THR A 4 -26.79 20.14 -0.37
N SER A 5 -26.66 18.86 0.03
CA SER A 5 -25.41 18.25 0.45
C SER A 5 -24.40 18.40 -0.70
N VAL A 6 -23.57 19.42 -0.62
CA VAL A 6 -22.41 19.59 -1.50
C VAL A 6 -21.57 18.34 -1.34
N ASP A 7 -21.39 17.57 -2.42
CA ASP A 7 -20.48 16.42 -2.50
C ASP A 7 -19.12 16.85 -1.97
N ALA A 8 -18.85 16.57 -0.71
CA ALA A 8 -17.62 16.98 -0.05
C ALA A 8 -16.47 16.19 -0.67
N ARG A 9 -15.75 16.83 -1.60
CA ARG A 9 -14.49 16.27 -2.13
C ARG A 9 -13.56 16.00 -0.95
N PRO A 10 -12.91 14.84 -0.87
CA PRO A 10 -11.96 14.58 0.20
C PRO A 10 -10.86 15.62 0.17
N ALA A 11 -10.44 16.11 1.35
CA ALA A 11 -9.42 17.13 1.46
C ALA A 11 -8.13 16.67 0.77
N PRO A 12 -7.51 17.51 -0.07
CA PRO A 12 -6.29 17.17 -0.78
C PRO A 12 -5.13 16.94 0.21
N ILE A 13 -4.16 16.13 -0.20
CA ILE A 13 -3.04 15.69 0.63
C ILE A 13 -1.69 16.14 0.06
N ASP A 14 -0.70 16.28 0.93
CA ASP A 14 0.71 16.49 0.56
C ASP A 14 1.28 15.20 -0.04
N PRO A 15 1.74 15.18 -1.32
CA PRO A 15 2.23 13.98 -2.00
C PRO A 15 3.46 13.35 -1.35
N ARG A 16 4.21 14.12 -0.57
CA ARG A 16 5.39 13.64 0.16
C ARG A 16 5.01 12.66 1.28
N GLY A 17 3.79 12.76 1.83
CA GLY A 17 3.28 11.85 2.84
C GLY A 17 3.15 10.39 2.32
N PRO A 18 2.43 10.13 1.24
CA PRO A 18 2.38 8.82 0.61
C PRO A 18 3.75 8.27 0.19
N ARG A 19 4.66 9.11 -0.32
CA ARG A 19 6.02 8.69 -0.68
C ARG A 19 6.84 8.28 0.54
N PHE A 20 6.76 9.03 1.64
CA PHE A 20 7.39 8.64 2.90
C PHE A 20 6.84 7.31 3.41
N ALA A 21 5.51 7.14 3.41
CA ALA A 21 4.88 5.87 3.78
C ALA A 21 5.35 4.72 2.90
N ALA A 22 5.46 4.95 1.57
CA ALA A 22 5.98 3.96 0.63
C ALA A 22 7.44 3.58 0.91
N SER A 23 8.29 4.53 1.31
CA SER A 23 9.69 4.26 1.66
C SER A 23 9.80 3.31 2.86
N VAL A 24 9.05 3.57 3.93
CA VAL A 24 9.05 2.70 5.11
C VAL A 24 8.45 1.33 4.78
N THR A 25 7.35 1.31 4.03
CA THR A 25 6.70 0.07 3.59
C THR A 25 7.63 -0.76 2.69
N ALA A 26 8.36 -0.14 1.76
CA ALA A 26 9.34 -0.82 0.91
C ALA A 26 10.45 -1.48 1.75
N LEU A 27 10.95 -0.80 2.78
CA LEU A 27 11.94 -1.39 3.68
C LEU A 27 11.39 -2.62 4.42
N LEU A 28 10.18 -2.54 4.95
CA LEU A 28 9.55 -3.66 5.64
C LEU A 28 9.26 -4.83 4.69
N LEU A 29 8.80 -4.54 3.47
CA LEU A 29 8.58 -5.54 2.43
C LEU A 29 9.89 -6.22 2.00
N LEU A 30 10.98 -5.46 1.89
CA LEU A 30 12.31 -6.01 1.60
C LEU A 30 12.74 -7.00 2.70
N VAL A 31 12.64 -6.61 3.97
CA VAL A 31 12.96 -7.46 5.11
C VAL A 31 12.08 -8.70 5.16
N GLY A 32 10.77 -8.54 5.01
CA GLY A 32 9.81 -9.65 5.01
C GLY A 32 10.06 -10.62 3.85
N THR A 33 10.33 -10.11 2.65
CA THR A 33 10.66 -10.93 1.47
C THR A 33 11.98 -11.66 1.65
N PHE A 34 13.00 -11.02 2.23
CA PHE A 34 14.27 -11.67 2.54
C PHE A 34 14.08 -12.87 3.49
N PHE A 35 13.33 -12.70 4.58
CA PHE A 35 13.03 -13.80 5.48
C PHE A 35 12.18 -14.90 4.82
N ALA A 36 11.20 -14.55 3.99
CA ALA A 36 10.42 -15.53 3.24
C ALA A 36 11.28 -16.33 2.23
N LEU A 37 12.29 -15.70 1.63
CA LEU A 37 13.24 -16.37 0.72
C LEU A 37 14.17 -17.35 1.45
N THR A 38 14.53 -17.07 2.68
CA THR A 38 15.45 -17.90 3.49
C THR A 38 14.74 -18.89 4.40
N GLY A 39 13.41 -18.74 4.55
CA GLY A 39 12.57 -19.51 5.45
C GLY A 39 11.89 -20.74 4.83
N ALA A 40 10.74 -21.10 5.39
CA ALA A 40 9.92 -22.22 4.96
C ALA A 40 9.17 -21.97 3.64
N ALA A 41 9.00 -20.71 3.25
CA ALA A 41 8.15 -20.32 2.14
C ALA A 41 8.63 -20.76 0.75
N THR A 42 9.90 -21.13 0.60
CA THR A 42 10.47 -21.63 -0.65
C THR A 42 10.46 -23.16 -0.75
N ARG A 43 10.17 -23.87 0.35
CA ARG A 43 10.25 -25.33 0.45
C ARG A 43 8.90 -25.98 0.17
N THR A 44 8.94 -27.18 -0.44
CA THR A 44 7.77 -28.05 -0.62
C THR A 44 7.60 -29.01 0.57
N GLY A 45 6.38 -29.47 0.81
CA GLY A 45 6.11 -30.47 1.85
C GLY A 45 6.22 -29.95 3.29
N THR A 46 6.25 -28.65 3.49
CA THR A 46 6.29 -28.02 4.82
C THR A 46 4.98 -28.22 5.58
N THR A 47 5.08 -28.44 6.88
CA THR A 47 3.93 -28.50 7.78
C THR A 47 3.35 -27.10 8.04
N LEU A 48 2.10 -27.01 8.51
CA LEU A 48 1.49 -25.74 8.89
C LEU A 48 2.30 -25.04 9.99
N GLY A 49 2.84 -25.81 10.96
CA GLY A 49 3.68 -25.26 12.02
C GLY A 49 4.93 -24.55 11.49
N GLU A 50 5.64 -25.16 10.54
CA GLU A 50 6.82 -24.54 9.91
C GLU A 50 6.48 -23.28 9.13
N ARG A 51 5.35 -23.24 8.45
CA ARG A 51 4.88 -22.05 7.71
C ARG A 51 4.52 -20.91 8.65
N LEU A 52 3.84 -21.20 9.75
CA LEU A 52 3.50 -20.18 10.77
C LEU A 52 4.71 -19.77 11.60
N ALA A 53 5.75 -20.59 11.67
CA ALA A 53 7.02 -20.24 12.33
C ALA A 53 7.95 -19.41 11.42
N ASP A 54 7.60 -19.20 10.14
CA ASP A 54 8.41 -18.44 9.19
C ASP A 54 8.40 -16.94 9.57
N PRO A 55 9.55 -16.31 9.87
CA PRO A 55 9.61 -14.88 10.20
C PRO A 55 9.07 -13.99 9.08
N GLY A 56 9.26 -14.39 7.81
CA GLY A 56 8.74 -13.65 6.65
C GLY A 56 7.22 -13.56 6.65
N PHE A 57 6.53 -14.63 7.08
CA PHE A 57 5.08 -14.62 7.25
C PHE A 57 4.63 -13.52 8.20
N TRP A 58 5.24 -13.38 9.37
CA TRP A 58 4.84 -12.38 10.37
C TRP A 58 5.15 -10.95 9.92
N VAL A 59 6.31 -10.71 9.32
CA VAL A 59 6.65 -9.37 8.81
C VAL A 59 5.68 -8.95 7.72
N LEU A 60 5.38 -9.83 6.76
CA LEU A 60 4.45 -9.53 5.68
C LEU A 60 3.01 -9.40 6.18
N LEU A 61 2.61 -10.18 7.20
CA LEU A 61 1.31 -10.02 7.86
C LEU A 61 1.18 -8.65 8.54
N ILE A 62 2.23 -8.18 9.21
CA ILE A 62 2.24 -6.83 9.81
C ILE A 62 2.09 -5.77 8.73
N VAL A 63 2.80 -5.89 7.60
CA VAL A 63 2.66 -4.95 6.48
C VAL A 63 1.24 -4.99 5.91
N ASP A 64 0.64 -6.16 5.80
CA ASP A 64 -0.72 -6.33 5.32
C ASP A 64 -1.74 -5.61 6.22
N LEU A 65 -1.61 -5.75 7.53
CA LEU A 65 -2.42 -5.03 8.51
C LEU A 65 -2.19 -3.51 8.46
N LEU A 66 -0.97 -3.06 8.18
CA LEU A 66 -0.67 -1.64 7.98
C LEU A 66 -1.33 -1.08 6.71
N PHE A 67 -1.44 -1.87 5.64
CA PHE A 67 -2.23 -1.49 4.46
C PHE A 67 -3.71 -1.32 4.82
N VAL A 68 -4.30 -2.29 5.55
CA VAL A 68 -5.70 -2.19 6.03
C VAL A 68 -5.89 -0.89 6.82
N TRP A 69 -5.02 -0.62 7.77
CA TRP A 69 -5.09 0.63 8.56
C TRP A 69 -4.98 1.86 7.66
N GLY A 70 -4.07 1.85 6.71
CA GLY A 70 -3.82 2.97 5.80
C GLY A 70 -5.02 3.34 4.93
N PHE A 71 -5.76 2.38 4.37
CA PHE A 71 -6.93 2.69 3.55
C PHE A 71 -8.23 2.85 4.35
N THR A 72 -8.36 2.24 5.54
CA THR A 72 -9.55 2.41 6.40
C THR A 72 -9.50 3.69 7.22
N SER A 73 -8.36 3.97 7.85
CA SER A 73 -8.19 5.08 8.79
C SER A 73 -6.91 5.91 8.50
N PRO A 74 -6.80 6.59 7.35
CA PRO A 74 -5.57 7.26 6.93
C PRO A 74 -5.15 8.41 7.87
N ARG A 75 -6.08 8.94 8.67
CA ARG A 75 -5.76 9.98 9.66
C ARG A 75 -4.93 9.46 10.82
N THR A 76 -5.12 8.21 11.20
CA THR A 76 -4.44 7.55 12.34
C THR A 76 -3.36 6.56 11.89
N ALA A 77 -3.25 6.30 10.59
CA ALA A 77 -2.24 5.39 10.03
C ALA A 77 -0.83 5.82 10.47
N PRO A 78 0.01 4.89 10.97
CA PRO A 78 1.26 5.21 11.66
C PRO A 78 2.20 6.08 10.84
N TRP A 79 2.41 5.73 9.57
CA TRP A 79 3.32 6.47 8.70
C TRP A 79 2.81 7.87 8.37
N GLY A 80 1.50 8.02 8.22
CA GLY A 80 0.87 9.33 8.02
C GLY A 80 0.97 10.23 9.26
N VAL A 81 0.81 9.67 10.45
CA VAL A 81 0.99 10.38 11.72
C VAL A 81 2.46 10.79 11.86
N LEU A 82 3.39 9.86 11.67
CA LEU A 82 4.83 10.10 11.77
C LEU A 82 5.28 11.19 10.80
N PHE A 83 4.82 11.15 9.56
CA PHE A 83 5.11 12.18 8.57
C PHE A 83 4.61 13.55 9.02
N ARG A 84 3.36 13.65 9.44
CA ARG A 84 2.73 14.92 9.83
C ARG A 84 3.34 15.53 11.09
N SER A 85 3.76 14.69 12.05
CA SER A 85 4.29 15.15 13.34
C SER A 85 5.78 15.49 13.32
N LEU A 86 6.59 14.71 12.59
CA LEU A 86 8.05 14.84 12.64
C LEU A 86 8.67 15.44 11.39
N ILE A 87 8.13 15.14 10.20
CA ILE A 87 8.76 15.49 8.94
C ILE A 87 8.16 16.77 8.35
N ARG A 88 6.83 16.80 8.24
CA ARG A 88 6.13 17.95 7.64
C ARG A 88 6.47 19.30 8.26
N PRO A 89 6.62 19.46 9.60
CA PRO A 89 6.96 20.76 10.19
C PRO A 89 8.35 21.28 9.80
N ARG A 90 9.24 20.39 9.32
CA ARG A 90 10.60 20.73 8.86
C ARG A 90 10.69 21.02 7.37
N LEU A 91 9.60 20.86 6.65
CA LEU A 91 9.54 21.03 5.20
C LEU A 91 8.80 22.34 4.86
N ALA A 92 9.22 22.98 3.77
CA ALA A 92 8.47 24.08 3.16
C ALA A 92 7.05 23.61 2.77
N PRO A 93 6.07 24.53 2.68
CA PRO A 93 4.74 24.20 2.15
C PRO A 93 4.84 23.40 0.84
N PRO A 94 3.94 22.42 0.60
CA PRO A 94 3.95 21.69 -0.65
C PRO A 94 3.59 22.61 -1.80
N ALA A 95 4.29 22.45 -2.95
CA ALA A 95 3.98 23.22 -4.15
C ALA A 95 2.61 22.84 -4.73
N ASP A 96 2.29 21.51 -4.69
CA ASP A 96 1.05 20.96 -5.18
C ASP A 96 0.42 20.03 -4.15
N LEU A 97 -0.90 19.90 -4.22
CA LEU A 97 -1.68 18.98 -3.40
C LEU A 97 -2.35 17.94 -4.32
N GLU A 98 -2.43 16.69 -3.86
CA GLU A 98 -2.96 15.57 -4.63
C GLU A 98 -4.30 15.04 -4.07
N ASP A 99 -5.08 14.41 -4.96
CA ASP A 99 -6.28 13.66 -4.56
C ASP A 99 -5.87 12.42 -3.70
N PRO A 100 -6.46 12.21 -2.53
CA PRO A 100 -6.14 11.06 -1.68
C PRO A 100 -6.68 9.71 -2.19
N ARG A 101 -7.55 9.68 -3.21
CA ARG A 101 -8.20 8.45 -3.70
C ARG A 101 -7.22 7.49 -4.38
N PRO A 102 -6.37 7.92 -5.34
CA PRO A 102 -5.42 7.02 -5.99
C PRO A 102 -4.44 6.37 -5.00
N PRO A 103 -3.80 7.09 -4.04
CA PRO A 103 -2.96 6.46 -3.03
C PRO A 103 -3.69 5.47 -2.12
N ARG A 104 -4.95 5.72 -1.77
CA ARG A 104 -5.77 4.77 -1.03
C ARG A 104 -6.04 3.50 -1.83
N PHE A 105 -6.35 3.64 -3.10
CA PHE A 105 -6.55 2.50 -3.99
C PHE A 105 -5.25 1.68 -4.12
N ALA A 106 -4.10 2.34 -4.22
CA ALA A 106 -2.79 1.67 -4.24
C ALA A 106 -2.56 0.81 -2.99
N GLN A 107 -3.00 1.26 -1.81
CA GLN A 107 -2.91 0.46 -0.58
C GLN A 107 -3.84 -0.77 -0.61
N ILE A 108 -5.05 -0.64 -1.20
CA ILE A 108 -5.95 -1.79 -1.40
C ILE A 108 -5.32 -2.82 -2.33
N VAL A 109 -4.67 -2.38 -3.41
CA VAL A 109 -3.95 -3.28 -4.32
C VAL A 109 -2.80 -3.98 -3.60
N GLY A 110 -1.99 -3.24 -2.83
CA GLY A 110 -0.91 -3.80 -2.03
C GLY A 110 -1.41 -4.83 -1.02
N PHE A 111 -2.45 -4.50 -0.27
CA PHE A 111 -3.16 -5.44 0.62
C PHE A 111 -3.58 -6.71 -0.12
N THR A 112 -4.27 -6.58 -1.26
CA THR A 112 -4.74 -7.75 -2.01
C THR A 112 -3.60 -8.67 -2.43
N VAL A 113 -2.49 -8.11 -2.94
CA VAL A 113 -1.32 -8.89 -3.38
C VAL A 113 -0.69 -9.62 -2.21
N VAL A 114 -0.45 -8.94 -1.08
CA VAL A 114 0.18 -9.54 0.10
C VAL A 114 -0.74 -10.58 0.75
N THR A 115 -2.04 -10.28 0.91
CA THR A 115 -3.03 -11.24 1.43
C THR A 115 -3.06 -12.52 0.61
N VAL A 116 -3.09 -12.43 -0.72
CA VAL A 116 -3.04 -13.62 -1.61
C VAL A 116 -1.77 -14.42 -1.35
N GLY A 117 -0.60 -13.76 -1.22
CA GLY A 117 0.65 -14.43 -0.88
C GLY A 117 0.60 -15.14 0.47
N LEU A 118 0.07 -14.49 1.51
CA LEU A 118 -0.10 -15.04 2.85
C LEU A 118 -1.03 -16.27 2.85
N VAL A 119 -2.20 -16.16 2.20
CA VAL A 119 -3.17 -17.26 2.11
C VAL A 119 -2.58 -18.45 1.38
N LEU A 120 -1.93 -18.26 0.25
CA LEU A 120 -1.29 -19.32 -0.53
C LEU A 120 -0.13 -19.95 0.25
N HIS A 121 0.64 -19.17 1.00
CA HIS A 121 1.69 -19.69 1.88
C HIS A 121 1.12 -20.61 2.96
N VAL A 122 0.07 -20.18 3.64
CA VAL A 122 -0.64 -21.01 4.64
C VAL A 122 -1.23 -22.27 4.00
N ALA A 123 -1.72 -22.18 2.76
CA ALA A 123 -2.18 -23.33 1.98
C ALA A 123 -1.04 -24.27 1.53
N GLY A 124 0.22 -23.89 1.69
CA GLY A 124 1.40 -24.70 1.35
C GLY A 124 1.90 -24.56 -0.07
N VAL A 125 1.51 -23.50 -0.76
CA VAL A 125 2.04 -23.19 -2.10
C VAL A 125 3.45 -22.60 -1.94
N PRO A 126 4.49 -23.29 -2.43
CA PRO A 126 5.86 -22.78 -2.33
C PRO A 126 6.01 -21.52 -3.18
N TRP A 127 6.93 -20.63 -2.79
CA TRP A 127 7.25 -19.38 -3.47
C TRP A 127 6.14 -18.31 -3.48
N ALA A 128 4.91 -18.62 -3.07
CA ALA A 128 3.81 -17.67 -3.09
C ALA A 128 4.11 -16.41 -2.25
N LEU A 129 4.62 -16.61 -1.05
CA LEU A 129 4.92 -15.50 -0.13
C LEU A 129 6.10 -14.63 -0.61
N PRO A 130 7.26 -15.18 -1.02
CA PRO A 130 8.35 -14.38 -1.58
C PRO A 130 7.95 -13.61 -2.84
N VAL A 131 7.18 -14.21 -3.74
CA VAL A 131 6.73 -13.57 -4.98
C VAL A 131 5.79 -12.41 -4.69
N ALA A 132 4.81 -12.60 -3.80
CA ALA A 132 3.88 -11.54 -3.40
C ALA A 132 4.62 -10.39 -2.69
N GLY A 133 5.54 -10.71 -1.76
CA GLY A 133 6.37 -9.74 -1.08
C GLY A 133 7.25 -8.94 -2.05
N ALA A 134 7.91 -9.61 -3.00
CA ALA A 134 8.74 -8.96 -4.01
C ALA A 134 7.92 -8.06 -4.95
N ALA A 135 6.73 -8.49 -5.39
CA ALA A 135 5.86 -7.67 -6.22
C ALA A 135 5.40 -6.40 -5.48
N ALA A 136 4.97 -6.54 -4.22
CA ALA A 136 4.60 -5.41 -3.37
C ALA A 136 5.80 -4.49 -3.08
N PHE A 137 6.99 -5.06 -2.85
CA PHE A 137 8.22 -4.29 -2.67
C PHE A 137 8.54 -3.44 -3.89
N VAL A 138 8.54 -4.01 -5.10
CA VAL A 138 8.82 -3.28 -6.33
C VAL A 138 7.83 -2.11 -6.50
N ALA A 139 6.53 -2.33 -6.27
CA ALA A 139 5.53 -1.29 -6.37
C ALA A 139 5.76 -0.15 -5.35
N ALA A 140 6.07 -0.49 -4.09
CA ALA A 140 6.36 0.49 -3.05
C ALA A 140 7.68 1.23 -3.31
N PHE A 141 8.72 0.54 -3.78
CA PHE A 141 10.02 1.10 -4.12
C PHE A 141 9.92 2.09 -5.30
N LEU A 142 9.19 1.75 -6.35
CA LEU A 142 8.97 2.66 -7.48
C LEU A 142 8.28 3.97 -7.04
N ASN A 143 7.30 3.87 -6.15
CA ASN A 143 6.66 5.06 -5.59
C ASN A 143 7.60 5.86 -4.70
N ALA A 144 8.39 5.21 -3.86
CA ALA A 144 9.33 5.86 -2.95
C ALA A 144 10.45 6.58 -3.71
N ALA A 145 11.13 5.88 -4.63
CA ALA A 145 12.32 6.37 -5.33
C ALA A 145 11.98 7.31 -6.49
N PHE A 146 10.96 6.96 -7.29
CA PHE A 146 10.67 7.64 -8.56
C PHE A 146 9.35 8.40 -8.57
N ALA A 147 8.62 8.47 -7.45
CA ALA A 147 7.25 9.01 -7.39
C ALA A 147 6.28 8.32 -8.38
N PHE A 148 6.60 7.08 -8.80
CA PHE A 148 5.82 6.31 -9.74
C PHE A 148 4.93 5.31 -9.00
N CYS A 149 3.69 5.72 -8.72
CA CYS A 149 2.72 4.90 -8.00
C CYS A 149 1.95 3.98 -8.98
N LEU A 150 2.34 2.69 -9.05
CA LEU A 150 1.66 1.70 -9.91
C LEU A 150 0.16 1.59 -9.62
N GLY A 151 -0.24 1.54 -8.35
CA GLY A 151 -1.66 1.50 -7.97
C GLY A 151 -2.42 2.77 -8.38
N CYS A 152 -1.76 3.94 -8.33
CA CYS A 152 -2.35 5.20 -8.80
C CYS A 152 -2.57 5.17 -10.32
N GLN A 153 -1.61 4.64 -11.09
CA GLN A 153 -1.74 4.47 -12.55
C GLN A 153 -2.87 3.49 -12.89
N LEU A 154 -2.97 2.40 -12.15
CA LEU A 154 -4.06 1.44 -12.30
C LEU A 154 -5.43 2.10 -12.01
N TYR A 155 -5.53 2.89 -10.93
CA TYR A 155 -6.74 3.66 -10.61
C TYR A 155 -7.14 4.59 -11.76
N LEU A 156 -6.19 5.36 -12.28
CA LEU A 156 -6.43 6.29 -13.39
C LEU A 156 -6.82 5.55 -14.67
N GLY A 157 -6.19 4.41 -14.96
CA GLY A 157 -6.54 3.54 -16.09
C GLY A 157 -7.98 3.02 -15.98
N LEU A 158 -8.36 2.49 -14.81
CA LEU A 158 -9.72 2.01 -14.55
C LEU A 158 -10.77 3.14 -14.61
N ALA A 159 -10.40 4.33 -14.19
CA ALA A 159 -11.26 5.51 -14.32
C ALA A 159 -11.47 5.92 -15.77
N ARG A 160 -10.41 5.86 -16.61
CA ARG A 160 -10.50 6.18 -18.05
C ARG A 160 -11.38 5.20 -18.82
N VAL A 161 -11.33 3.92 -18.51
CA VAL A 161 -12.17 2.89 -19.14
C VAL A 161 -13.59 2.81 -18.52
N GLY A 162 -13.91 3.69 -17.57
CA GLY A 162 -15.27 3.82 -17.00
C GLY A 162 -15.62 2.75 -15.95
N VAL A 163 -14.69 1.90 -15.55
CA VAL A 163 -14.91 0.87 -14.50
C VAL A 163 -15.08 1.53 -13.13
N ILE A 164 -14.29 2.57 -12.85
CA ILE A 164 -14.41 3.39 -11.65
C ILE A 164 -14.95 4.76 -12.06
N ARG A 165 -16.08 5.16 -11.49
CA ARG A 165 -16.62 6.52 -11.67
C ARG A 165 -16.12 7.40 -10.53
N PRO A 166 -15.16 8.30 -10.75
CA PRO A 166 -14.78 9.28 -9.75
C PRO A 166 -15.97 10.18 -9.47
N ARG A 167 -16.58 10.10 -8.28
CA ARG A 167 -17.60 11.05 -7.87
C ARG A 167 -16.97 12.45 -7.79
N GLY A 168 -17.35 13.35 -8.70
CA GLY A 168 -16.81 14.71 -8.83
C GLY A 168 -15.76 14.77 -9.96
N GLY A 169 -16.19 15.20 -11.15
CA GLY A 169 -15.48 15.17 -12.42
C GLY A 169 -13.97 15.44 -12.36
N LEU A 170 -13.22 14.50 -12.90
CA LEU A 170 -11.91 14.82 -13.46
C LEU A 170 -12.22 15.69 -14.69
N ALA A 171 -12.00 17.00 -14.60
CA ALA A 171 -11.90 17.84 -15.78
C ALA A 171 -10.74 17.27 -16.58
N ALA A 172 -11.05 16.67 -17.74
CA ALA A 172 -10.05 16.37 -18.75
C ALA A 172 -9.47 17.70 -19.22
N THR A 173 -8.22 17.95 -18.92
CA THR A 173 -7.37 18.89 -19.65
C THR A 173 -6.29 18.09 -20.34
#